data_a38af0586818eab94810e7f4a5fbb8c5
#
_entry.id   a38af0586818eab94810e7f4a5fbb8c5
#
_cell.length_a   1.000
_cell.length_b   1.000
_cell.length_c   1.000
_cell.angle_alpha   90.00
_cell.angle_beta   90.00
_cell.angle_gamma   90.00
#
_symmetry.space_group_name_H-M   'P 1'
#
loop_
_entity.id
_entity.type
_entity.pdbx_description
1 polymer ?
#
loop_
_entity_poly.entity_id
_entity_poly.type
_entity_poly.pdbx_seq_one_letter_code
_entity_poly.pdbx_strand_id
1 'polypeptide(L)'
;MTTLELVGTISVALITAVVGPIAVAWAKTKLTSKKDILTKDIDASEQVQEQIEDLLDELNADRVWISMFHNGGHLYPTGKSLQKFSIMYETLGVGHSKSIKDTFQNVPISLFAKTMGKLNKDGEIKASVK
;
A
#
# COMPACT_ATOMS: atom_id res chain seq x y z
N MET A 1 -49.78 -20.62 -31.49
CA MET A 1 -49.09 -19.90 -30.39
C MET A 1 -50.13 -19.25 -29.50
N THR A 2 -50.14 -19.61 -28.26
CA THR A 2 -51.03 -18.95 -27.28
C THR A 2 -50.42 -17.59 -26.88
N THR A 3 -51.27 -16.68 -26.43
CA THR A 3 -50.80 -15.36 -25.96
C THR A 3 -49.79 -15.44 -24.81
N LEU A 4 -49.94 -16.49 -23.98
CA LEU A 4 -49.05 -16.78 -22.87
C LEU A 4 -47.65 -17.20 -23.33
N GLU A 5 -47.53 -18.03 -24.35
CA GLU A 5 -46.27 -18.47 -24.96
C GLU A 5 -45.54 -17.30 -25.63
N LEU A 6 -46.26 -16.43 -26.29
CA LEU A 6 -45.71 -15.22 -26.92
C LEU A 6 -45.13 -14.24 -25.88
N VAL A 7 -45.84 -14.00 -24.78
CA VAL A 7 -45.38 -13.15 -23.68
C VAL A 7 -44.15 -13.74 -23.00
N GLY A 8 -44.11 -15.05 -22.78
CA GLY A 8 -42.95 -15.74 -22.21
C GLY A 8 -41.70 -15.61 -23.10
N THR A 9 -41.83 -15.77 -24.40
CA THR A 9 -40.74 -15.65 -25.37
C THR A 9 -40.21 -14.23 -25.44
N ILE A 10 -41.07 -13.23 -25.46
CA ILE A 10 -40.65 -11.78 -25.43
C ILE A 10 -39.95 -11.44 -24.12
N SER A 11 -40.46 -11.92 -22.99
CA SER A 11 -39.83 -11.65 -21.69
C SER A 11 -38.42 -12.24 -21.58
N VAL A 12 -38.19 -13.46 -22.02
CA VAL A 12 -36.87 -14.10 -22.06
C VAL A 12 -35.91 -13.31 -22.98
N ALA A 13 -36.37 -12.93 -24.18
CA ALA A 13 -35.58 -12.18 -25.11
C ALA A 13 -35.17 -10.82 -24.56
N LEU A 14 -36.08 -10.11 -23.87
CA LEU A 14 -35.77 -8.82 -23.21
C LEU A 14 -34.73 -8.99 -22.10
N ILE A 15 -34.84 -9.97 -21.24
CA ILE A 15 -33.89 -10.27 -20.16
C ILE A 15 -32.50 -10.56 -20.73
N THR A 16 -32.43 -11.41 -21.74
CA THR A 16 -31.17 -11.79 -22.39
C THR A 16 -30.50 -10.59 -23.08
N ALA A 17 -31.29 -9.74 -23.75
CA ALA A 17 -30.78 -8.59 -24.48
C ALA A 17 -30.29 -7.44 -23.59
N VAL A 18 -30.84 -7.28 -22.39
CA VAL A 18 -30.53 -6.15 -21.47
C VAL A 18 -29.56 -6.56 -20.37
N VAL A 19 -29.82 -7.67 -19.68
CA VAL A 19 -29.02 -8.11 -18.51
C VAL A 19 -27.64 -8.62 -18.93
N GLY A 20 -27.51 -9.38 -20.00
CA GLY A 20 -26.25 -9.92 -20.46
C GLY A 20 -25.20 -8.86 -20.79
N PRO A 21 -25.49 -7.88 -21.66
CA PRO A 21 -24.55 -6.80 -21.96
C PRO A 21 -24.19 -5.93 -20.75
N ILE A 22 -25.14 -5.64 -19.87
CA ILE A 22 -24.90 -4.86 -18.64
C ILE A 22 -23.96 -5.63 -17.70
N ALA A 23 -24.15 -6.92 -17.49
CA ALA A 23 -23.28 -7.75 -16.65
C ALA A 23 -21.85 -7.82 -17.20
N VAL A 24 -21.68 -7.96 -18.51
CA VAL A 24 -20.37 -7.98 -19.16
C VAL A 24 -19.68 -6.61 -19.06
N ALA A 25 -20.39 -5.53 -19.29
CA ALA A 25 -19.86 -4.16 -19.16
C ALA A 25 -19.43 -3.88 -17.71
N TRP A 26 -20.21 -4.28 -16.73
CA TRP A 26 -19.90 -4.12 -15.31
C TRP A 26 -18.66 -4.92 -14.90
N ALA A 27 -18.54 -6.17 -15.34
CA ALA A 27 -17.37 -7.01 -15.07
C ALA A 27 -16.10 -6.43 -15.71
N LYS A 28 -16.17 -5.95 -16.95
CA LYS A 28 -15.05 -5.27 -17.63
C LYS A 28 -14.62 -4.00 -16.88
N THR A 29 -15.55 -3.17 -16.47
CA THR A 29 -15.27 -1.94 -15.71
C THR A 29 -14.58 -2.25 -14.38
N LYS A 30 -15.04 -3.27 -13.66
CA LYS A 30 -14.43 -3.70 -12.39
C LYS A 30 -13.02 -4.22 -12.56
N LEU A 31 -12.76 -5.03 -13.57
CA LEU A 31 -11.43 -5.56 -13.89
C LEU A 31 -10.47 -4.46 -14.33
N THR A 32 -10.91 -3.53 -15.17
CA THR A 32 -10.13 -2.37 -15.60
C THR A 32 -9.78 -1.48 -14.43
N SER A 33 -10.74 -1.19 -13.53
CA SER A 33 -10.51 -0.39 -12.32
C SER A 33 -9.44 -0.99 -11.40
N LYS A 34 -9.45 -2.31 -11.18
CA LYS A 34 -8.42 -3.00 -10.38
C LYS A 34 -7.04 -2.92 -11.04
N LYS A 35 -6.98 -3.10 -12.35
CA LYS A 35 -5.73 -2.97 -13.11
C LYS A 35 -5.17 -1.54 -13.05
N ASP A 36 -6.02 -0.54 -13.16
CA ASP A 36 -5.62 0.86 -13.08
C ASP A 36 -5.09 1.23 -11.69
N ILE A 37 -5.70 0.73 -10.62
CA ILE A 37 -5.23 0.92 -9.25
C ILE A 37 -3.84 0.31 -9.07
N LEU A 38 -3.66 -0.93 -9.50
CA LEU A 38 -2.36 -1.61 -9.39
C LEU A 38 -1.27 -0.88 -10.20
N THR A 39 -1.59 -0.43 -11.41
CA THR A 39 -0.65 0.34 -12.24
C THR A 39 -0.25 1.63 -11.56
N LYS A 40 -1.19 2.38 -10.99
CA LYS A 40 -0.93 3.61 -10.24
C LYS A 40 -0.06 3.36 -9.01
N ASP A 41 -0.28 2.27 -8.30
CA ASP A 41 0.52 1.91 -7.13
C ASP A 41 1.96 1.54 -7.52
N ILE A 42 2.14 0.84 -8.64
CA ILE A 42 3.45 0.52 -9.20
C ILE A 42 4.19 1.81 -9.60
N ASP A 43 3.54 2.67 -10.36
CA ASP A 43 4.12 3.94 -10.82
C ASP A 43 4.50 4.84 -9.63
N ALA A 44 3.64 4.91 -8.62
CA ALA A 44 3.93 5.65 -7.39
C ALA A 44 5.13 5.08 -6.64
N SER A 45 5.25 3.77 -6.55
CA SER A 45 6.38 3.10 -5.90
C SER A 45 7.70 3.34 -6.66
N GLU A 46 7.69 3.31 -7.99
CA GLU A 46 8.85 3.68 -8.81
C GLU A 46 9.29 5.12 -8.55
N GLN A 47 8.35 6.06 -8.55
CA GLN A 47 8.65 7.47 -8.28
C GLN A 47 9.25 7.68 -6.89
N VAL A 48 8.74 7.00 -5.88
CA VAL A 48 9.30 7.07 -4.52
C VAL A 48 10.72 6.52 -4.51
N GLN A 49 10.95 5.39 -5.17
CA GLN A 49 12.29 4.79 -5.25
C GLN A 49 13.29 5.72 -5.93
N GLU A 50 12.93 6.31 -7.06
CA GLU A 50 13.76 7.29 -7.77
C GLU A 50 14.08 8.50 -6.89
N GLN A 51 13.11 9.03 -6.18
CA GLN A 51 13.29 10.18 -5.30
C GLN A 51 14.26 9.90 -4.15
N ILE A 52 14.19 8.72 -3.53
CA ILE A 52 15.13 8.38 -2.45
C ILE A 52 16.55 8.09 -2.98
N GLU A 53 16.67 7.59 -4.20
CA GLU A 53 17.96 7.41 -4.88
C GLU A 53 18.61 8.77 -5.20
N ASP A 54 17.83 9.70 -5.73
CA ASP A 54 18.29 11.09 -5.97
C ASP A 54 18.71 11.76 -4.66
N LEU A 55 17.96 11.59 -3.59
CA LEU A 55 18.26 12.12 -2.28
C LEU A 55 19.55 11.51 -1.70
N LEU A 56 19.76 10.23 -1.90
CA LEU A 56 20.99 9.52 -1.51
C LEU A 56 22.22 10.18 -2.16
N ASP A 57 22.14 10.42 -3.45
CA ASP A 57 23.23 11.03 -4.24
C ASP A 57 23.44 12.50 -3.85
N GLU A 58 22.39 13.27 -3.71
CA GLU A 58 22.43 14.68 -3.34
C GLU A 58 23.06 14.90 -1.96
N LEU A 59 22.71 14.07 -0.99
CA LEU A 59 23.23 14.16 0.39
C LEU A 59 24.54 13.41 0.58
N ASN A 60 24.99 12.66 -0.43
CA ASN A 60 26.13 11.73 -0.30
C ASN A 60 25.96 10.81 0.90
N ALA A 61 24.76 10.27 1.07
CA ALA A 61 24.39 9.41 2.18
C ALA A 61 24.78 7.94 1.92
N ASP A 62 24.96 7.17 2.98
CA ASP A 62 25.20 5.73 2.89
C ASP A 62 23.90 4.96 2.74
N ARG A 63 22.81 5.52 3.24
CA ARG A 63 21.47 4.89 3.22
C ARG A 63 20.38 5.94 3.33
N VAL A 64 19.32 5.74 2.57
CA VAL A 64 18.05 6.46 2.72
C VAL A 64 16.93 5.42 2.77
N TRP A 65 15.99 5.59 3.68
CA TRP A 65 14.81 4.72 3.76
C TRP A 65 13.55 5.48 4.14
N ILE A 66 12.42 4.89 3.81
CA ILE A 66 11.11 5.36 4.22
C ILE A 66 10.43 4.27 5.04
N SER A 67 10.03 4.63 6.26
CA SER A 67 9.23 3.78 7.13
C SER A 67 7.79 4.27 7.16
N MET A 68 6.86 3.32 7.27
CA MET A 68 5.44 3.62 7.42
C MET A 68 4.89 2.96 8.68
N PHE A 69 4.00 3.69 9.34
CA PHE A 69 3.26 3.17 10.49
C PHE A 69 2.05 2.38 10.03
N HIS A 70 1.76 1.30 10.73
CA HIS A 70 0.59 0.47 10.47
C HIS A 70 0.11 -0.24 11.72
N ASN A 71 -1.13 -0.75 11.70
CA ASN A 71 -1.67 -1.55 12.79
C ASN A 71 -1.02 -2.92 12.83
N GLY A 72 -0.60 -3.33 14.02
CA GLY A 72 0.04 -4.61 14.29
C GLY A 72 -0.83 -5.63 15.02
N GLY A 73 -2.14 -5.39 15.11
CA GLY A 73 -3.06 -6.22 15.87
C GLY A 73 -3.41 -5.62 17.23
N HIS A 74 -3.96 -6.44 18.11
CA HIS A 74 -4.41 -6.02 19.43
C HIS A 74 -3.75 -6.84 20.55
N LEU A 75 -3.53 -6.19 21.68
CA LEU A 75 -2.99 -6.85 22.87
C LEU A 75 -4.12 -7.56 23.65
N TYR A 76 -3.88 -8.80 24.02
CA TYR A 76 -4.74 -9.55 24.93
C TYR A 76 -4.34 -9.25 26.38
N PRO A 77 -5.25 -9.14 27.36
CA PRO A 77 -6.71 -9.19 27.23
C PRO A 77 -7.40 -7.84 26.98
N THR A 78 -6.65 -6.75 26.93
CA THR A 78 -7.19 -5.38 26.89
C THR A 78 -7.79 -4.98 25.54
N GLY A 79 -7.44 -5.67 24.47
CA GLY A 79 -7.83 -5.31 23.12
C GLY A 79 -7.17 -4.02 22.58
N LYS A 80 -6.18 -3.47 23.30
CA LYS A 80 -5.47 -2.26 22.88
C LYS A 80 -4.77 -2.47 21.55
N SER A 81 -4.97 -1.54 20.62
CA SER A 81 -4.29 -1.56 19.31
C SER A 81 -2.78 -1.39 19.48
N LEU A 82 -2.02 -2.26 18.84
CA LEU A 82 -0.57 -2.21 18.81
C LEU A 82 -0.11 -1.53 17.52
N GLN A 83 0.51 -0.37 17.63
CA GLN A 83 1.09 0.33 16.51
C GLN A 83 2.48 -0.19 16.19
N LYS A 84 2.74 -0.42 14.92
CA LYS A 84 4.01 -0.90 14.39
C LYS A 84 4.49 -0.02 13.26
N PHE A 85 5.78 -0.12 12.93
CA PHE A 85 6.31 0.43 11.70
C PHE A 85 7.10 -0.61 10.92
N SER A 86 7.21 -0.39 9.62
CA SER A 86 8.02 -1.20 8.71
C SER A 86 8.75 -0.30 7.74
N ILE A 87 9.97 -0.67 7.37
CA ILE A 87 10.68 -0.03 6.27
C ILE A 87 10.05 -0.51 4.96
N MET A 88 9.52 0.42 4.19
CA MET A 88 8.86 0.15 2.91
C MET A 88 9.82 0.32 1.73
N TYR A 89 10.68 1.32 1.78
CA TYR A 89 11.64 1.64 0.74
C TYR A 89 13.01 1.86 1.34
N GLU A 90 14.05 1.36 0.69
CA GLU A 90 15.43 1.53 1.10
C GLU A 90 16.31 1.65 -0.14
N THR A 91 17.26 2.58 -0.10
CA THR A 91 18.33 2.66 -1.07
C THR A 91 19.67 2.78 -0.35
N LEU A 92 20.69 2.14 -0.88
CA LEU A 92 22.02 2.02 -0.28
C LEU A 92 23.07 2.65 -1.20
N GLY A 93 24.03 3.33 -0.60
CA GLY A 93 25.24 3.77 -1.28
C GLY A 93 26.09 2.58 -1.71
N VAL A 94 26.84 2.75 -2.79
CA VAL A 94 27.70 1.69 -3.35
C VAL A 94 28.80 1.30 -2.34
N GLY A 95 28.83 0.03 -1.98
CA GLY A 95 29.89 -0.57 -1.17
C GLY A 95 29.84 -0.34 0.34
N HIS A 96 28.81 0.27 0.89
CA HIS A 96 28.85 0.76 2.27
C HIS A 96 27.96 0.07 3.27
N SER A 97 26.86 -0.58 2.89
CA SER A 97 25.91 -1.05 3.91
C SER A 97 25.14 -2.27 3.49
N LYS A 98 24.81 -3.10 4.46
CA LYS A 98 23.82 -4.17 4.29
C LYS A 98 22.42 -3.60 4.42
N SER A 99 21.46 -4.14 3.67
CA SER A 99 20.05 -3.82 3.82
C SER A 99 19.57 -4.10 5.25
N ILE A 100 18.79 -3.17 5.80
CA ILE A 100 18.12 -3.33 7.09
C ILE A 100 16.59 -3.49 6.90
N LYS A 101 16.10 -3.43 5.68
CA LYS A 101 14.68 -3.48 5.37
C LYS A 101 14.01 -4.72 5.95
N ASP A 102 14.61 -5.89 5.78
CA ASP A 102 14.04 -7.15 6.25
C ASP A 102 14.06 -7.27 7.78
N THR A 103 15.01 -6.61 8.43
CA THR A 103 15.13 -6.60 9.89
C THR A 103 14.09 -5.70 10.55
N PHE A 104 13.74 -4.58 9.91
CA PHE A 104 12.81 -3.60 10.44
C PHE A 104 11.42 -3.75 9.80
N GLN A 105 10.82 -4.90 10.01
CA GLN A 105 9.45 -5.21 9.61
C GLN A 105 8.58 -5.48 10.85
N ASN A 106 7.38 -4.91 10.88
CA ASN A 106 6.41 -5.10 11.98
C ASN A 106 6.99 -4.78 13.37
N VAL A 107 7.80 -3.72 13.47
CA VAL A 107 8.45 -3.33 14.71
C VAL A 107 7.49 -2.52 15.58
N PRO A 108 7.20 -2.97 16.82
CA PRO A 108 6.35 -2.19 17.73
C PRO A 108 6.95 -0.82 18.04
N ILE A 109 6.14 0.22 17.97
CA ILE A 109 6.57 1.60 18.28
C ILE A 109 7.11 1.69 19.71
N SER A 110 6.55 0.91 20.63
CA SER A 110 6.95 0.89 22.05
C SER A 110 8.42 0.54 22.28
N LEU A 111 9.06 -0.19 21.35
CA LEU A 111 10.50 -0.49 21.44
C LEU A 111 11.38 0.76 21.30
N PHE A 112 10.86 1.80 20.67
CA PHE A 112 11.54 3.06 20.42
C PHE A 112 10.78 4.25 21.01
N ALA A 113 10.12 4.05 22.13
CA ALA A 113 9.18 5.02 22.71
C ALA A 113 9.79 6.42 22.91
N LYS A 114 11.01 6.51 23.43
CA LYS A 114 11.69 7.80 23.64
C LYS A 114 12.05 8.50 22.33
N THR A 115 12.55 7.73 21.37
CA THR A 115 12.89 8.23 20.04
C THR A 115 11.65 8.71 19.30
N MET A 116 10.58 7.92 19.33
CA MET A 116 9.30 8.27 18.71
C MET A 116 8.66 9.48 19.36
N GLY A 117 8.74 9.58 20.70
CA GLY A 117 8.25 10.74 21.43
C GLY A 117 8.99 12.03 21.05
N LYS A 118 10.31 11.96 20.92
CA LYS A 118 11.13 13.08 20.49
C LYS A 118 10.85 13.48 19.04
N LEU A 119 10.73 12.51 18.16
CA LEU A 119 10.38 12.75 16.76
C LEU A 119 9.01 13.42 16.61
N ASN A 120 8.03 12.96 17.37
CA ASN A 120 6.68 13.54 17.37
C ASN A 120 6.65 14.98 17.88
N LYS A 121 7.51 15.32 18.84
CA LYS A 121 7.60 16.63 19.46
C LYS A 121 8.38 17.64 18.60
N ASP A 122 9.52 17.21 18.09
CA ASP A 122 10.50 18.10 17.43
C ASP A 122 10.42 18.03 15.89
N GLY A 123 9.75 17.01 15.35
CA GLY A 123 9.64 16.76 13.90
C GLY A 123 10.89 16.17 13.25
N GLU A 124 12.04 16.22 13.92
CA GLU A 124 13.29 15.64 13.45
C GLU A 124 14.19 15.20 14.62
N ILE A 125 15.07 14.27 14.33
CA ILE A 125 16.11 13.84 15.26
C ILE A 125 17.45 13.83 14.53
N LYS A 126 18.46 14.45 15.12
CA LYS A 126 19.84 14.37 14.68
C LYS A 126 20.67 13.70 15.76
N ALA A 127 21.43 12.69 15.38
CA ALA A 127 22.34 12.00 16.27
C ALA A 127 23.65 11.72 15.55
N SER A 128 24.77 11.86 16.26
CA SER A 128 26.06 11.40 15.79
C SER A 128 26.56 10.25 16.66
N VAL A 129 27.18 9.28 16.03
CA VAL A 129 27.87 8.19 16.72
C VAL A 129 29.24 8.72 17.14
N LYS A 130 29.49 8.68 18.44
CA LYS A 130 30.81 9.03 18.99
C LYS A 130 31.73 7.82 18.93
#